data_d2afc26bc15349386c145d9479d2ea4e
#
_entry.id   d2afc26bc15349386c145d9479d2ea4e
#
_cell.length_a   1.000
_cell.length_b   1.000
_cell.length_c   1.000
_cell.angle_alpha   90.00
_cell.angle_beta   90.00
_cell.angle_gamma   90.00
#
_symmetry.space_group_name_H-M   'P 1'
#
loop_
_entity.id
_entity.type
_entity.pdbx_description
1 polymer ?
#
loop_
_entity_poly.entity_id
_entity_poly.type
_entity_poly.pdbx_seq_one_letter_code
_entity_poly.pdbx_strand_id
1 'polypeptide(L)'
;MRESPHNHPAVPGVPAVAAVPGVAAVPGVAAVPADEQRDQRDGTVQPEESGAGSRNRLLARDAISAAQDVLLERYRLASARTAFDLLRETSQRLNIKMHTLADAVVRVPGPVPGADLWFPGRGRSAPPPLPLLGIDQDRSVRLPEVLKAAMRRVLDVTETDMGNVQLAAGNSVLRLERHTGLDRQFTDFFAFVGSPDSATSCGYAAEQRRQVTVRDVSTADLFDEESRRVILRAGSRACHSVPLVDPHGVPLGMISSHHERPLNDFSAARIGALRETGTAVGRWLSWYRRTTVLDALEDLHRRASGAASAAGPGAAPGPAAEDAGRRRTDGRTEGVRP
;
A
#
# COMPACT_ATOMS: atom_id res chain seq x y z
N MET A 1 -31.28 -19.83 52.45
CA MET A 1 -29.86 -19.98 52.06
C MET A 1 -29.70 -19.11 50.84
N ARG A 2 -28.99 -17.98 50.95
CA ARG A 2 -28.76 -17.00 49.86
C ARG A 2 -27.32 -17.18 49.41
N GLU A 3 -27.11 -17.51 48.12
CA GLU A 3 -25.79 -17.54 47.54
C GLU A 3 -25.37 -16.15 47.10
N SER A 4 -24.15 -15.76 47.46
CA SER A 4 -23.50 -14.51 47.12
C SER A 4 -22.78 -14.59 45.78
N PRO A 5 -22.71 -13.53 44.97
CA PRO A 5 -22.01 -13.53 43.70
C PRO A 5 -20.49 -13.36 43.87
N HIS A 6 -19.72 -14.12 43.11
CA HIS A 6 -18.26 -14.08 43.04
C HIS A 6 -17.76 -12.80 42.37
N ASN A 7 -16.87 -12.15 43.07
CA ASN A 7 -16.12 -10.93 42.69
C ASN A 7 -14.96 -11.32 41.75
N HIS A 8 -14.95 -10.80 40.51
CA HIS A 8 -13.79 -10.89 39.62
C HIS A 8 -12.92 -9.64 39.76
N PRO A 9 -11.57 -9.78 39.83
CA PRO A 9 -10.69 -8.63 39.94
C PRO A 9 -10.56 -7.89 38.59
N ALA A 10 -10.56 -6.56 38.67
CA ALA A 10 -10.38 -5.64 37.57
C ALA A 10 -8.95 -5.71 37.01
N VAL A 11 -8.83 -5.74 35.69
CA VAL A 11 -7.58 -5.64 34.93
C VAL A 11 -7.20 -4.16 34.85
N PRO A 12 -5.92 -3.77 35.11
CA PRO A 12 -5.50 -2.37 35.06
C PRO A 12 -5.46 -1.84 33.64
N GLY A 13 -5.94 -0.59 33.49
CA GLY A 13 -6.13 0.09 32.22
C GLY A 13 -4.82 0.40 31.48
N VAL A 14 -4.87 0.24 30.16
CA VAL A 14 -3.86 0.68 29.20
C VAL A 14 -4.00 2.21 29.03
N PRO A 15 -2.92 3.01 29.07
CA PRO A 15 -3.00 4.45 28.91
C PRO A 15 -3.41 4.84 27.49
N ALA A 16 -4.33 5.80 27.38
CA ALA A 16 -4.79 6.40 26.15
C ALA A 16 -3.65 7.14 25.44
N VAL A 17 -3.48 6.86 24.16
CA VAL A 17 -2.57 7.60 23.28
C VAL A 17 -3.21 8.97 22.99
N ALA A 18 -2.47 10.04 23.26
CA ALA A 18 -2.88 11.42 23.07
C ALA A 18 -3.18 11.74 21.60
N ALA A 19 -4.28 12.45 21.39
CA ALA A 19 -4.70 13.02 20.11
C ALA A 19 -3.75 14.15 19.68
N VAL A 20 -3.32 14.14 18.42
CA VAL A 20 -2.58 15.24 17.78
C VAL A 20 -3.61 16.26 17.25
N PRO A 21 -3.48 17.57 17.52
CA PRO A 21 -4.45 18.57 17.06
C PRO A 21 -4.19 19.06 15.64
N GLY A 22 -5.28 19.20 14.87
CA GLY A 22 -5.54 20.28 13.95
C GLY A 22 -4.80 20.34 12.62
N VAL A 23 -5.52 19.97 11.55
CA VAL A 23 -5.29 20.56 10.21
C VAL A 23 -6.55 21.37 9.87
N ALA A 24 -6.33 22.66 9.54
CA ALA A 24 -7.37 23.66 9.29
C ALA A 24 -8.12 23.39 7.97
N ALA A 25 -9.43 23.66 7.99
CA ALA A 25 -10.32 23.65 6.83
C ALA A 25 -9.97 24.75 5.83
N VAL A 26 -10.00 24.41 4.54
CA VAL A 26 -9.90 25.36 3.42
C VAL A 26 -11.32 25.82 3.04
N PRO A 27 -11.60 27.12 2.85
CA PRO A 27 -12.94 27.63 2.54
C PRO A 27 -13.35 27.43 1.09
N GLY A 28 -14.68 27.34 0.91
CA GLY A 28 -15.39 26.96 -0.30
C GLY A 28 -15.15 27.85 -1.53
N VAL A 29 -15.32 27.22 -2.69
CA VAL A 29 -15.48 27.87 -4.00
C VAL A 29 -16.95 27.84 -4.39
N ALA A 30 -17.44 29.03 -4.75
CA ALA A 30 -18.83 29.29 -5.11
C ALA A 30 -19.24 28.67 -6.44
N ALA A 31 -20.50 28.28 -6.53
CA ALA A 31 -21.16 27.78 -7.75
C ALA A 31 -21.37 28.88 -8.78
N VAL A 32 -21.12 28.56 -10.06
CA VAL A 32 -21.46 29.38 -11.24
C VAL A 32 -22.61 28.68 -11.99
N PRO A 33 -23.64 29.41 -12.45
CA PRO A 33 -24.83 28.83 -13.06
C PRO A 33 -24.60 28.42 -14.53
N ALA A 34 -25.35 27.40 -14.93
CA ALA A 34 -25.39 26.87 -16.30
C ALA A 34 -26.03 27.88 -17.26
N ASP A 35 -25.46 28.03 -18.44
CA ASP A 35 -26.15 28.55 -19.63
C ASP A 35 -25.93 27.61 -20.83
N GLU A 36 -26.98 27.42 -21.59
CA GLU A 36 -27.11 26.51 -22.73
C GLU A 36 -26.34 27.04 -23.95
N GLN A 37 -25.56 26.17 -24.60
CA GLN A 37 -25.44 26.22 -26.06
C GLN A 37 -25.01 24.85 -26.61
N ARG A 38 -25.94 24.26 -27.44
CA ARG A 38 -25.66 23.13 -28.33
C ARG A 38 -24.65 23.53 -29.38
N ASP A 39 -23.59 22.76 -29.51
CA ASP A 39 -22.95 22.58 -30.80
C ASP A 39 -22.43 21.14 -30.94
N GLN A 40 -22.84 20.48 -32.02
CA GLN A 40 -22.44 19.14 -32.41
C GLN A 40 -21.01 19.19 -32.94
N ARG A 41 -20.07 18.52 -32.28
CA ARG A 41 -18.82 18.07 -32.91
C ARG A 41 -18.46 16.69 -32.41
N ASP A 42 -18.31 15.82 -33.38
CA ASP A 42 -17.70 14.50 -33.35
C ASP A 42 -16.42 14.57 -32.48
N GLY A 43 -16.42 13.93 -31.30
CA GLY A 43 -15.34 13.95 -30.35
C GLY A 43 -15.18 12.56 -29.78
N THR A 44 -14.11 11.89 -30.16
CA THR A 44 -13.52 10.74 -29.48
C THR A 44 -13.64 10.95 -27.98
N VAL A 45 -14.52 10.19 -27.32
CA VAL A 45 -14.69 10.19 -25.87
C VAL A 45 -13.40 9.65 -25.27
N GLN A 46 -12.53 10.54 -24.82
CA GLN A 46 -11.46 10.15 -23.89
C GLN A 46 -12.15 9.67 -22.62
N PRO A 47 -11.79 8.48 -22.09
CA PRO A 47 -12.34 8.02 -20.83
C PRO A 47 -11.94 9.06 -19.76
N GLU A 48 -12.93 9.69 -19.13
CA GLU A 48 -12.72 10.54 -17.97
C GLU A 48 -11.89 9.73 -16.95
N GLU A 49 -10.66 10.20 -16.71
CA GLU A 49 -9.82 9.61 -15.67
C GLU A 49 -10.55 9.78 -14.34
N SER A 50 -11.06 8.70 -13.77
CA SER A 50 -11.74 8.75 -12.48
C SER A 50 -10.82 9.36 -11.43
N GLY A 51 -11.36 10.18 -10.52
CA GLY A 51 -10.60 10.78 -9.42
C GLY A 51 -9.80 9.75 -8.62
N ALA A 52 -10.29 8.50 -8.55
CA ALA A 52 -9.60 7.35 -7.98
C ALA A 52 -8.29 7.01 -8.71
N GLY A 53 -8.26 7.03 -10.05
CA GLY A 53 -7.05 6.76 -10.82
C GLY A 53 -5.94 7.77 -10.57
N SER A 54 -6.29 9.05 -10.45
CA SER A 54 -5.34 10.12 -10.12
C SER A 54 -4.82 10.00 -8.69
N ARG A 55 -5.70 9.75 -7.71
CA ARG A 55 -5.33 9.48 -6.30
C ARG A 55 -4.40 8.28 -6.19
N ASN A 56 -4.69 7.19 -6.88
CA ASN A 56 -3.89 5.97 -6.82
C ASN A 56 -2.49 6.17 -7.42
N ARG A 57 -2.36 6.97 -8.49
CA ARG A 57 -1.05 7.34 -9.03
C ARG A 57 -0.22 8.20 -8.05
N LEU A 58 -0.86 9.11 -7.33
CA LEU A 58 -0.21 9.89 -6.27
C LEU A 58 0.29 8.97 -5.16
N LEU A 59 -0.57 8.14 -4.58
CA LEU A 59 -0.20 7.20 -3.51
C LEU A 59 0.94 6.24 -3.92
N ALA A 60 0.97 5.80 -5.18
CA ALA A 60 2.04 4.94 -5.68
C ALA A 60 3.39 5.67 -5.79
N ARG A 61 3.38 6.96 -6.13
CA ARG A 61 4.60 7.78 -6.25
C ARG A 61 5.09 8.26 -4.89
N ASP A 62 4.18 8.64 -4.00
CA ASP A 62 4.50 9.25 -2.71
C ASP A 62 5.40 8.35 -1.85
N ALA A 63 5.16 7.05 -1.81
CA ALA A 63 5.99 6.12 -1.03
C ALA A 63 7.45 6.09 -1.50
N ILE A 64 7.68 6.10 -2.83
CA ILE A 64 9.04 6.06 -3.40
C ILE A 64 9.72 7.43 -3.20
N SER A 65 9.00 8.53 -3.43
CA SER A 65 9.52 9.88 -3.21
C SER A 65 9.87 10.12 -1.75
N ALA A 66 8.99 9.73 -0.81
CA ALA A 66 9.26 9.83 0.62
C ALA A 66 10.50 8.99 1.03
N ALA A 67 10.66 7.80 0.46
CA ALA A 67 11.86 6.99 0.72
C ALA A 67 13.13 7.63 0.15
N GLN A 68 13.05 8.28 -1.03
CA GLN A 68 14.18 9.02 -1.59
C GLN A 68 14.59 10.18 -0.66
N ASP A 69 13.62 10.96 -0.17
CA ASP A 69 13.86 12.07 0.75
C ASP A 69 14.53 11.60 2.05
N VAL A 70 14.02 10.51 2.64
CA VAL A 70 14.62 9.87 3.83
C VAL A 70 16.05 9.43 3.56
N LEU A 71 16.34 8.85 2.39
CA LEU A 71 17.70 8.41 2.04
C LEU A 71 18.65 9.56 1.78
N LEU A 72 18.16 10.62 1.09
CA LEU A 72 18.93 11.86 0.86
C LEU A 72 19.38 12.47 2.18
N GLU A 73 18.44 12.65 3.12
CA GLU A 73 18.72 13.24 4.42
C GLU A 73 19.66 12.35 5.25
N ARG A 74 19.32 11.06 5.38
CA ARG A 74 20.01 10.10 6.26
C ARG A 74 21.45 9.87 5.85
N TYR A 75 21.71 9.74 4.54
CA TYR A 75 23.04 9.42 4.00
C TYR A 75 23.71 10.59 3.30
N ARG A 76 23.10 11.79 3.29
CA ARG A 76 23.63 12.98 2.59
C ARG A 76 23.99 12.68 1.15
N LEU A 77 23.11 11.98 0.43
CA LEU A 77 23.33 11.59 -0.95
C LEU A 77 23.32 12.84 -1.88
N ALA A 78 24.07 12.77 -2.98
CA ALA A 78 24.23 13.90 -3.89
C ALA A 78 22.95 14.27 -4.66
N SER A 79 22.01 13.32 -4.86
CA SER A 79 20.79 13.59 -5.62
C SER A 79 19.68 12.56 -5.35
N ALA A 80 18.42 12.94 -5.63
CA ALA A 80 17.28 12.03 -5.61
C ALA A 80 17.45 10.86 -6.60
N ARG A 81 18.17 11.07 -7.71
CA ARG A 81 18.52 10.03 -8.65
C ARG A 81 19.38 8.95 -8.01
N THR A 82 20.40 9.33 -7.24
CA THR A 82 21.24 8.38 -6.49
C THR A 82 20.42 7.56 -5.50
N ALA A 83 19.51 8.21 -4.76
CA ALA A 83 18.60 7.50 -3.84
C ALA A 83 17.68 6.52 -4.57
N PHE A 84 17.13 6.91 -5.72
CA PHE A 84 16.31 6.04 -6.56
C PHE A 84 17.09 4.82 -7.08
N ASP A 85 18.30 5.04 -7.58
CA ASP A 85 19.15 3.97 -8.13
C ASP A 85 19.51 2.95 -7.01
N LEU A 86 19.83 3.41 -5.80
CA LEU A 86 20.04 2.55 -4.63
C LEU A 86 18.81 1.69 -4.29
N LEU A 87 17.61 2.29 -4.28
CA LEU A 87 16.35 1.57 -4.07
C LEU A 87 16.12 0.53 -5.16
N ARG A 88 16.30 0.91 -6.42
CA ARG A 88 16.12 0.03 -7.58
C ARG A 88 17.07 -1.16 -7.55
N GLU A 89 18.36 -0.91 -7.36
CA GLU A 89 19.38 -1.95 -7.34
C GLU A 89 19.18 -2.93 -6.18
N THR A 90 18.88 -2.42 -4.98
CA THR A 90 18.58 -3.27 -3.82
C THR A 90 17.32 -4.10 -4.06
N SER A 91 16.26 -3.49 -4.58
CA SER A 91 15.00 -4.16 -4.97
C SER A 91 15.25 -5.30 -5.96
N GLN A 92 16.00 -5.04 -7.01
CA GLN A 92 16.34 -6.04 -8.04
C GLN A 92 17.21 -7.17 -7.49
N ARG A 93 18.26 -6.84 -6.74
CA ARG A 93 19.21 -7.81 -6.20
C ARG A 93 18.58 -8.77 -5.22
N LEU A 94 17.69 -8.30 -4.38
CA LEU A 94 17.02 -9.11 -3.35
C LEU A 94 15.61 -9.57 -3.78
N ASN A 95 15.23 -9.27 -5.03
CA ASN A 95 13.94 -9.65 -5.60
C ASN A 95 12.76 -9.27 -4.70
N ILE A 96 12.79 -8.07 -4.14
CA ILE A 96 11.72 -7.45 -3.36
C ILE A 96 11.10 -6.31 -4.18
N LYS A 97 9.78 -6.14 -4.13
CA LYS A 97 9.15 -5.03 -4.84
C LYS A 97 9.66 -3.68 -4.32
N MET A 98 10.00 -2.76 -5.21
CA MET A 98 10.57 -1.45 -4.86
C MET A 98 9.68 -0.66 -3.89
N HIS A 99 8.38 -0.68 -4.10
CA HIS A 99 7.45 -0.04 -3.17
C HIS A 99 7.46 -0.66 -1.76
N THR A 100 7.68 -1.99 -1.63
CA THR A 100 7.80 -2.66 -0.32
C THR A 100 9.05 -2.22 0.41
N LEU A 101 10.16 -2.07 -0.33
CA LEU A 101 11.41 -1.54 0.22
C LEU A 101 11.25 -0.06 0.60
N ALA A 102 10.64 0.75 -0.25
CA ALA A 102 10.36 2.17 0.01
C ALA A 102 9.50 2.37 1.26
N ASP A 103 8.39 1.64 1.36
CA ASP A 103 7.54 1.64 2.58
C ASP A 103 8.35 1.28 3.84
N ALA A 104 9.29 0.34 3.73
CA ALA A 104 10.13 -0.06 4.86
C ALA A 104 11.14 1.02 5.24
N VAL A 105 11.76 1.70 4.28
CA VAL A 105 12.69 2.84 4.52
C VAL A 105 12.01 3.95 5.31
N VAL A 106 10.75 4.25 4.98
CA VAL A 106 9.97 5.32 5.65
C VAL A 106 9.54 4.90 7.06
N ARG A 107 9.11 3.64 7.24
CA ARG A 107 8.47 3.21 8.50
C ARG A 107 9.44 2.64 9.54
N VAL A 108 10.54 2.05 9.11
CA VAL A 108 11.50 1.45 10.04
C VAL A 108 12.43 2.54 10.57
N PRO A 109 12.61 2.65 11.89
CA PRO A 109 13.58 3.58 12.46
C PRO A 109 14.94 3.43 11.80
N GLY A 110 15.60 4.55 11.52
CA GLY A 110 16.93 4.56 10.90
C GLY A 110 18.00 3.86 11.74
N PRO A 111 19.12 3.48 11.12
CA PRO A 111 20.26 2.97 11.87
C PRO A 111 20.82 4.07 12.79
N VAL A 112 21.54 3.67 13.84
CA VAL A 112 22.31 4.62 14.65
C VAL A 112 23.33 5.32 13.74
N PRO A 113 23.48 6.65 13.81
CA PRO A 113 24.45 7.37 13.00
C PRO A 113 25.87 6.78 13.15
N GLY A 114 26.50 6.46 12.02
CA GLY A 114 27.84 5.87 12.00
C GLY A 114 27.91 4.37 12.30
N ALA A 115 26.78 3.69 12.49
CA ALA A 115 26.76 2.25 12.66
C ALA A 115 27.03 1.53 11.33
N ASP A 116 27.80 0.45 11.35
CA ASP A 116 28.08 -0.40 10.19
C ASP A 116 26.86 -1.28 9.81
N LEU A 117 26.02 -1.59 10.80
CA LEU A 117 24.83 -2.44 10.66
C LEU A 117 23.57 -1.66 11.06
N TRP A 118 22.51 -1.79 10.26
CA TRP A 118 21.20 -1.24 10.61
C TRP A 118 20.55 -2.00 11.78
N PHE A 119 20.71 -3.33 11.80
CA PHE A 119 20.09 -4.21 12.79
C PHE A 119 21.14 -5.09 13.50
N PRO A 120 21.99 -4.52 14.39
CA PRO A 120 22.99 -5.29 15.11
C PRO A 120 22.32 -6.35 15.99
N GLY A 121 22.87 -7.58 15.98
CA GLY A 121 22.38 -8.69 16.81
C GLY A 121 21.05 -9.32 16.36
N ARG A 122 20.51 -8.94 15.18
CA ARG A 122 19.26 -9.53 14.66
C ARG A 122 19.44 -11.00 14.31
N GLY A 123 18.67 -11.86 14.99
CA GLY A 123 18.56 -13.28 14.65
C GLY A 123 17.76 -13.50 13.36
N ARG A 124 18.10 -14.55 12.60
CA ARG A 124 17.32 -15.03 11.46
C ARG A 124 16.60 -16.31 11.85
N SER A 125 15.30 -16.39 11.55
CA SER A 125 14.49 -17.59 11.72
C SER A 125 14.10 -18.15 10.36
N ALA A 126 13.86 -19.47 10.31
CA ALA A 126 13.29 -20.11 9.13
C ALA A 126 11.86 -19.60 8.86
N PRO A 127 11.39 -19.63 7.60
CA PRO A 127 10.03 -19.27 7.25
C PRO A 127 9.03 -20.20 7.93
N PRO A 128 7.89 -19.69 8.42
CA PRO A 128 6.80 -20.54 8.88
C PRO A 128 6.31 -21.48 7.75
N PRO A 129 6.01 -22.75 8.05
CA PRO A 129 5.51 -23.69 7.07
C PRO A 129 4.12 -23.32 6.56
N LEU A 130 3.85 -23.61 5.29
CA LEU A 130 2.56 -23.34 4.64
C LEU A 130 1.94 -24.60 4.00
N PRO A 131 1.77 -25.73 4.77
CA PRO A 131 1.26 -26.98 4.20
C PRO A 131 -0.16 -26.82 3.65
N LEU A 132 -0.98 -25.94 4.23
CA LEU A 132 -2.33 -25.61 3.75
C LEU A 132 -2.34 -25.05 2.31
N LEU A 133 -1.21 -24.52 1.85
CA LEU A 133 -1.05 -23.96 0.50
C LEU A 133 -0.33 -24.93 -0.45
N GLY A 134 -0.02 -26.16 -0.01
CA GLY A 134 0.79 -27.10 -0.78
C GLY A 134 2.23 -26.63 -0.99
N ILE A 135 2.77 -25.86 -0.04
CA ILE A 135 4.14 -25.36 -0.09
C ILE A 135 4.99 -26.15 0.91
N ASP A 136 5.97 -26.89 0.40
CA ASP A 136 6.90 -27.68 1.20
C ASP A 136 7.87 -26.79 1.99
N GLN A 137 8.24 -27.23 3.20
CA GLN A 137 9.09 -26.47 4.12
C GLN A 137 10.50 -26.21 3.59
N ASP A 138 11.03 -27.13 2.80
CA ASP A 138 12.41 -27.09 2.29
C ASP A 138 12.56 -26.19 1.06
N ARG A 139 11.45 -25.69 0.53
CA ARG A 139 11.46 -24.83 -0.65
C ARG A 139 11.56 -23.35 -0.28
N SER A 140 12.59 -22.68 -0.78
CA SER A 140 12.65 -21.22 -0.73
C SER A 140 11.52 -20.63 -1.59
N VAL A 141 10.49 -20.06 -0.94
CA VAL A 141 9.29 -19.53 -1.60
C VAL A 141 9.30 -18.01 -1.55
N ARG A 142 8.97 -17.38 -2.68
CA ARG A 142 8.89 -15.93 -2.80
C ARG A 142 7.49 -15.42 -2.52
N LEU A 143 7.38 -14.16 -2.09
CA LEU A 143 6.10 -13.50 -1.79
C LEU A 143 5.04 -13.69 -2.90
N PRO A 144 5.32 -13.47 -4.22
CA PRO A 144 4.30 -13.67 -5.24
C PRO A 144 3.75 -15.09 -5.33
N GLU A 145 4.56 -16.09 -5.02
CA GLU A 145 4.15 -17.51 -5.03
C GLU A 145 3.23 -17.81 -3.85
N VAL A 146 3.58 -17.30 -2.65
CA VAL A 146 2.73 -17.43 -1.46
C VAL A 146 1.37 -16.75 -1.67
N LEU A 147 1.37 -15.51 -2.18
CA LEU A 147 0.11 -14.79 -2.45
C LEU A 147 -0.75 -15.49 -3.52
N LYS A 148 -0.12 -16.07 -4.55
CA LYS A 148 -0.83 -16.85 -5.58
C LYS A 148 -1.47 -18.10 -4.97
N ALA A 149 -0.74 -18.86 -4.17
CA ALA A 149 -1.24 -20.07 -3.53
C ALA A 149 -2.34 -19.76 -2.50
N ALA A 150 -2.17 -18.70 -1.70
CA ALA A 150 -3.15 -18.24 -0.73
C ALA A 150 -4.47 -17.81 -1.40
N MET A 151 -4.37 -17.01 -2.47
CA MET A 151 -5.54 -16.59 -3.24
C MET A 151 -6.27 -17.81 -3.82
N ARG A 152 -5.55 -18.75 -4.47
CA ARG A 152 -6.15 -19.98 -4.99
C ARG A 152 -6.88 -20.74 -3.88
N ARG A 153 -6.25 -20.95 -2.73
CA ARG A 153 -6.88 -21.65 -1.59
C ARG A 153 -8.18 -20.99 -1.13
N VAL A 154 -8.20 -19.66 -1.03
CA VAL A 154 -9.43 -18.92 -0.66
C VAL A 154 -10.50 -19.09 -1.72
N LEU A 155 -10.16 -18.96 -3.01
CA LEU A 155 -11.11 -19.11 -4.12
C LEU A 155 -11.68 -20.53 -4.21
N ASP A 156 -10.84 -21.55 -4.01
CA ASP A 156 -11.27 -22.96 -3.96
C ASP A 156 -12.29 -23.20 -2.80
N VAL A 157 -12.01 -22.65 -1.60
CA VAL A 157 -12.92 -22.79 -0.44
C VAL A 157 -14.23 -22.04 -0.64
N THR A 158 -14.20 -20.91 -1.33
CA THR A 158 -15.38 -20.07 -1.59
C THR A 158 -16.09 -20.38 -2.92
N GLU A 159 -15.55 -21.34 -3.70
CA GLU A 159 -16.12 -21.82 -4.97
C GLU A 159 -16.34 -20.69 -6.00
N THR A 160 -15.27 -19.88 -6.24
CA THR A 160 -15.27 -18.82 -7.22
C THR A 160 -13.90 -18.71 -7.90
N ASP A 161 -13.85 -18.08 -9.05
CA ASP A 161 -12.61 -17.76 -9.80
C ASP A 161 -12.23 -16.27 -9.76
N MET A 162 -13.06 -15.45 -9.08
CA MET A 162 -12.87 -14.00 -8.96
C MET A 162 -12.34 -13.64 -7.59
N GLY A 163 -11.23 -12.91 -7.54
CA GLY A 163 -10.69 -12.45 -6.27
C GLY A 163 -9.47 -11.57 -6.36
N ASN A 164 -9.08 -11.02 -5.22
CA ASN A 164 -7.90 -10.17 -5.10
C ASN A 164 -7.18 -10.37 -3.78
N VAL A 165 -5.89 -9.99 -3.77
CA VAL A 165 -5.04 -9.91 -2.59
C VAL A 165 -4.54 -8.49 -2.46
N GLN A 166 -4.71 -7.92 -1.29
CA GLN A 166 -4.19 -6.61 -0.92
C GLN A 166 -3.24 -6.76 0.28
N LEU A 167 -2.14 -6.04 0.29
CA LEU A 167 -1.21 -5.98 1.43
C LEU A 167 -1.23 -4.59 2.07
N ALA A 168 -1.12 -4.58 3.39
CA ALA A 168 -1.00 -3.35 4.15
C ALA A 168 0.32 -2.63 3.78
N ALA A 169 0.17 -1.42 3.26
CA ALA A 169 1.21 -0.45 2.95
C ALA A 169 1.29 0.64 4.03
N GLY A 170 2.06 1.70 3.79
CA GLY A 170 2.11 2.88 4.67
C GLY A 170 0.73 3.53 4.84
N ASN A 171 0.58 4.34 5.90
CA ASN A 171 -0.61 5.16 6.18
C ASN A 171 -1.95 4.39 6.28
N SER A 172 -1.91 3.17 6.82
CA SER A 172 -3.11 2.31 6.97
C SER A 172 -3.83 1.99 5.66
N VAL A 173 -3.12 2.00 4.54
CA VAL A 173 -3.66 1.74 3.21
C VAL A 173 -3.42 0.28 2.82
N LEU A 174 -4.42 -0.38 2.23
CA LEU A 174 -4.28 -1.68 1.58
C LEU A 174 -3.96 -1.45 0.10
N ARG A 175 -2.86 -2.03 -0.40
CA ARG A 175 -2.46 -1.96 -1.80
C ARG A 175 -2.73 -3.28 -2.49
N LEU A 176 -3.34 -3.20 -3.68
CA LEU A 176 -3.58 -4.36 -4.54
C LEU A 176 -2.24 -4.96 -5.01
N GLU A 177 -2.06 -6.25 -4.74
CA GLU A 177 -0.86 -7.00 -5.10
C GLU A 177 -1.14 -8.06 -6.18
N ARG A 178 -2.36 -8.57 -6.19
CA ARG A 178 -2.78 -9.64 -7.10
C ARG A 178 -4.28 -9.67 -7.27
N HIS A 179 -4.74 -10.06 -8.46
CA HIS A 179 -6.17 -10.31 -8.74
C HIS A 179 -6.34 -11.42 -9.79
N THR A 180 -7.55 -11.93 -9.90
CA THR A 180 -8.05 -12.82 -10.97
C THR A 180 -9.53 -12.59 -11.16
N GLY A 181 -10.03 -12.75 -12.41
CA GLY A 181 -11.44 -12.59 -12.74
C GLY A 181 -12.00 -11.17 -12.60
N LEU A 182 -11.21 -10.16 -12.28
CA LEU A 182 -11.61 -8.77 -12.09
C LEU A 182 -11.05 -7.90 -13.22
N ASP A 183 -11.86 -6.99 -13.74
CA ASP A 183 -11.50 -6.14 -14.87
C ASP A 183 -10.51 -5.00 -14.47
N ARG A 184 -10.02 -4.30 -15.47
CA ARG A 184 -9.07 -3.21 -15.29
C ARG A 184 -9.67 -2.04 -14.51
N GLN A 185 -10.96 -1.73 -14.75
CA GLN A 185 -11.60 -0.61 -14.05
C GLN A 185 -11.69 -0.88 -12.55
N PHE A 186 -12.04 -2.12 -12.15
CA PHE A 186 -12.01 -2.55 -10.75
C PHE A 186 -10.60 -2.43 -10.15
N THR A 187 -9.60 -2.97 -10.84
CA THR A 187 -8.22 -3.01 -10.33
C THR A 187 -7.60 -1.62 -10.24
N ASP A 188 -7.89 -0.74 -11.18
CA ASP A 188 -7.45 0.66 -11.15
C ASP A 188 -8.15 1.43 -10.02
N PHE A 189 -9.45 1.21 -9.80
CA PHE A 189 -10.21 1.88 -8.74
C PHE A 189 -9.77 1.43 -7.35
N PHE A 190 -9.64 0.12 -7.13
CA PHE A 190 -9.25 -0.48 -5.86
C PHE A 190 -7.75 -0.78 -5.75
N ALA A 191 -6.90 -0.14 -6.56
CA ALA A 191 -5.45 -0.28 -6.46
C ALA A 191 -4.93 0.06 -5.06
N PHE A 192 -5.59 1.01 -4.40
CA PHE A 192 -5.38 1.37 -3.00
C PHE A 192 -6.73 1.54 -2.30
N VAL A 193 -6.86 0.90 -1.14
CA VAL A 193 -8.02 1.02 -0.26
C VAL A 193 -7.52 1.64 1.05
N GLY A 194 -7.95 2.85 1.36
CA GLY A 194 -7.60 3.53 2.61
C GLY A 194 -8.42 2.98 3.78
N SER A 195 -7.87 3.01 4.99
CA SER A 195 -8.60 2.80 6.24
C SER A 195 -8.46 4.12 7.04
N PRO A 196 -9.47 4.59 7.78
CA PRO A 196 -10.80 4.06 8.09
C PRO A 196 -11.94 4.54 7.17
N ASP A 197 -11.66 5.44 6.20
CA ASP A 197 -12.70 6.10 5.39
C ASP A 197 -13.11 5.32 4.13
N SER A 198 -12.54 4.14 3.89
CA SER A 198 -12.90 3.38 2.72
C SER A 198 -14.12 2.50 3.00
N ALA A 199 -15.26 2.91 2.46
CA ALA A 199 -16.51 2.17 2.46
C ALA A 199 -16.39 0.88 1.60
N THR A 200 -15.53 -0.05 2.03
CA THR A 200 -15.27 -1.33 1.35
C THR A 200 -15.24 -2.48 2.34
N SER A 201 -15.57 -3.71 1.87
CA SER A 201 -15.48 -4.92 2.71
C SER A 201 -14.07 -5.20 3.19
N CYS A 202 -13.06 -4.91 2.37
CA CYS A 202 -11.65 -5.08 2.73
C CYS A 202 -11.22 -4.10 3.85
N GLY A 203 -11.57 -2.82 3.71
CA GLY A 203 -11.28 -1.79 4.71
C GLY A 203 -11.97 -2.12 6.03
N TYR A 204 -13.26 -2.43 5.99
CA TYR A 204 -14.02 -2.80 7.17
C TYR A 204 -13.51 -4.08 7.84
N ALA A 205 -13.15 -5.12 7.06
CA ALA A 205 -12.56 -6.35 7.60
C ALA A 205 -11.19 -6.11 8.24
N ALA A 206 -10.36 -5.20 7.67
CA ALA A 206 -9.09 -4.81 8.25
C ALA A 206 -9.26 -4.08 9.59
N GLU A 207 -10.20 -3.14 9.67
CA GLU A 207 -10.53 -2.41 10.88
C GLU A 207 -11.05 -3.36 11.97
N GLN A 208 -12.03 -4.20 11.62
CA GLN A 208 -12.66 -5.14 12.54
C GLN A 208 -11.79 -6.37 12.87
N ARG A 209 -10.67 -6.55 12.15
CA ARG A 209 -9.74 -7.70 12.29
C ARG A 209 -10.42 -9.05 12.19
N ARG A 210 -11.51 -9.13 11.43
CA ARG A 210 -12.33 -10.34 11.25
C ARG A 210 -12.79 -10.49 9.81
N GLN A 211 -13.21 -11.72 9.47
CA GLN A 211 -13.82 -11.98 8.16
C GLN A 211 -15.13 -11.20 8.02
N VAL A 212 -15.38 -10.69 6.81
CA VAL A 212 -16.60 -9.95 6.46
C VAL A 212 -17.19 -10.55 5.20
N THR A 213 -18.47 -10.93 5.27
CA THR A 213 -19.27 -11.35 4.13
C THR A 213 -20.27 -10.27 3.76
N VAL A 214 -20.23 -9.82 2.51
CA VAL A 214 -21.28 -9.00 1.92
C VAL A 214 -22.11 -9.91 1.03
N ARG A 215 -23.34 -10.20 1.47
CA ARG A 215 -24.23 -11.16 0.78
C ARG A 215 -24.76 -10.64 -0.56
N ASP A 216 -25.06 -9.36 -0.65
CA ASP A 216 -25.44 -8.67 -1.88
C ASP A 216 -24.93 -7.23 -1.88
N VAL A 217 -24.01 -6.93 -2.80
CA VAL A 217 -23.40 -5.61 -2.95
C VAL A 217 -24.44 -4.56 -3.32
N SER A 218 -25.51 -4.92 -4.05
CA SER A 218 -26.51 -3.97 -4.50
C SER A 218 -27.34 -3.35 -3.38
N THR A 219 -27.45 -4.05 -2.26
CA THR A 219 -28.28 -3.63 -1.10
C THR A 219 -27.46 -3.34 0.17
N ALA A 220 -26.15 -3.60 0.15
CA ALA A 220 -25.30 -3.40 1.31
C ALA A 220 -25.02 -1.91 1.56
N ASP A 221 -25.25 -1.43 2.77
CA ASP A 221 -24.98 -0.05 3.18
C ASP A 221 -23.48 0.23 3.37
N LEU A 222 -22.64 -0.81 3.30
CA LEU A 222 -21.20 -0.72 3.51
C LEU A 222 -20.48 0.08 2.42
N PHE A 223 -21.01 0.14 1.21
CA PHE A 223 -20.35 0.76 0.05
C PHE A 223 -20.93 2.14 -0.24
N ASP A 224 -20.06 3.12 -0.55
CA ASP A 224 -20.47 4.31 -1.25
C ASP A 224 -20.95 3.98 -2.66
N GLU A 225 -21.66 4.91 -3.30
CA GLU A 225 -22.31 4.69 -4.60
C GLU A 225 -21.29 4.43 -5.73
N GLU A 226 -20.12 5.06 -5.67
CA GLU A 226 -19.07 4.89 -6.67
C GLU A 226 -18.44 3.50 -6.56
N SER A 227 -18.03 3.11 -5.35
CA SER A 227 -17.51 1.75 -5.05
C SER A 227 -18.50 0.67 -5.45
N ARG A 228 -19.79 0.83 -5.09
CA ARG A 228 -20.87 -0.10 -5.45
C ARG A 228 -20.99 -0.27 -6.96
N ARG A 229 -21.00 0.83 -7.71
CA ARG A 229 -21.10 0.81 -9.17
C ARG A 229 -19.93 0.08 -9.82
N VAL A 230 -18.70 0.34 -9.37
CA VAL A 230 -17.50 -0.32 -9.89
C VAL A 230 -17.52 -1.82 -9.60
N ILE A 231 -17.89 -2.22 -8.37
CA ILE A 231 -17.96 -3.63 -7.97
C ILE A 231 -19.02 -4.38 -8.81
N LEU A 232 -20.24 -3.82 -8.94
CA LEU A 232 -21.32 -4.44 -9.71
C LEU A 232 -20.98 -4.53 -11.20
N ARG A 233 -20.34 -3.50 -11.78
CA ARG A 233 -19.91 -3.50 -13.18
C ARG A 233 -18.86 -4.57 -13.45
N ALA A 234 -17.97 -4.85 -12.51
CA ALA A 234 -17.00 -5.94 -12.60
C ALA A 234 -17.65 -7.34 -12.46
N GLY A 235 -18.98 -7.43 -12.38
CA GLY A 235 -19.71 -8.69 -12.24
C GLY A 235 -19.78 -9.23 -10.81
N SER A 236 -19.29 -8.50 -9.81
CA SER A 236 -19.30 -8.96 -8.42
C SER A 236 -20.60 -8.55 -7.71
N ARG A 237 -21.46 -9.52 -7.43
CA ARG A 237 -22.73 -9.33 -6.68
C ARG A 237 -22.56 -9.55 -5.19
N ALA A 238 -21.56 -10.31 -4.78
CA ALA A 238 -21.26 -10.56 -3.39
C ALA A 238 -19.75 -10.69 -3.19
N CYS A 239 -19.26 -10.51 -1.98
CA CYS A 239 -17.84 -10.70 -1.67
C CYS A 239 -17.63 -11.16 -0.24
N HIS A 240 -16.48 -11.82 -0.03
CA HIS A 240 -16.04 -12.25 1.29
C HIS A 240 -14.57 -11.90 1.48
N SER A 241 -14.26 -11.16 2.55
CA SER A 241 -12.91 -10.67 2.85
C SER A 241 -12.31 -11.39 4.05
N VAL A 242 -11.11 -11.94 3.87
CA VAL A 242 -10.35 -12.71 4.86
C VAL A 242 -9.10 -11.94 5.26
N PRO A 243 -8.94 -11.50 6.52
CA PRO A 243 -7.75 -10.80 6.98
C PRO A 243 -6.57 -11.76 7.12
N LEU A 244 -5.39 -11.29 6.66
CA LEU A 244 -4.10 -11.95 6.84
C LEU A 244 -3.46 -11.36 8.10
N VAL A 245 -3.65 -12.05 9.25
CA VAL A 245 -3.27 -11.50 10.55
C VAL A 245 -1.92 -12.03 11.04
N ASP A 246 -1.13 -11.16 11.64
CA ASP A 246 0.10 -11.55 12.32
C ASP A 246 -0.20 -12.29 13.64
N PRO A 247 0.84 -12.80 14.37
CA PRO A 247 0.65 -13.45 15.66
C PRO A 247 -0.01 -12.59 16.75
N HIS A 248 -0.03 -11.27 16.56
CA HIS A 248 -0.66 -10.30 17.49
C HIS A 248 -2.05 -9.86 17.03
N GLY A 249 -2.58 -10.47 15.95
CA GLY A 249 -3.89 -10.13 15.39
C GLY A 249 -3.90 -8.85 14.54
N VAL A 250 -2.72 -8.31 14.18
CA VAL A 250 -2.62 -7.13 13.32
C VAL A 250 -2.78 -7.55 11.85
N PRO A 251 -3.70 -6.94 11.08
CA PRO A 251 -3.87 -7.25 9.67
C PRO A 251 -2.66 -6.78 8.86
N LEU A 252 -2.02 -7.69 8.16
CA LEU A 252 -0.92 -7.42 7.23
C LEU A 252 -1.38 -7.38 5.78
N GLY A 253 -2.62 -7.73 5.53
CA GLY A 253 -3.26 -7.75 4.23
C GLY A 253 -4.64 -8.38 4.29
N MET A 254 -5.26 -8.52 3.11
CA MET A 254 -6.58 -9.08 2.90
C MET A 254 -6.56 -9.98 1.67
N ILE A 255 -7.36 -11.05 1.68
CA ILE A 255 -7.74 -11.79 0.49
C ILE A 255 -9.26 -11.72 0.38
N SER A 256 -9.77 -11.27 -0.76
CA SER A 256 -11.20 -11.20 -1.01
C SER A 256 -11.59 -12.10 -2.17
N SER A 257 -12.64 -12.90 -1.98
CA SER A 257 -13.36 -13.59 -3.05
C SER A 257 -14.55 -12.74 -3.47
N HIS A 258 -14.84 -12.77 -4.77
CA HIS A 258 -15.95 -12.07 -5.39
C HIS A 258 -16.85 -13.09 -6.10
N HIS A 259 -18.16 -12.84 -6.14
CA HIS A 259 -19.14 -13.79 -6.63
C HIS A 259 -20.13 -13.09 -7.56
N GLU A 260 -20.49 -13.74 -8.68
CA GLU A 260 -21.44 -13.21 -9.67
C GLU A 260 -22.88 -13.20 -9.16
N ARG A 261 -23.17 -13.95 -8.09
CA ARG A 261 -24.50 -14.07 -7.50
C ARG A 261 -24.47 -13.71 -6.02
N PRO A 262 -25.59 -13.27 -5.44
CA PRO A 262 -25.72 -13.11 -4.00
C PRO A 262 -25.33 -14.37 -3.25
N LEU A 263 -24.70 -14.22 -2.09
CA LEU A 263 -24.24 -15.32 -1.24
C LEU A 263 -25.21 -15.60 -0.11
N ASN A 264 -25.33 -16.87 0.22
CA ASN A 264 -25.76 -17.32 1.53
C ASN A 264 -24.56 -17.30 2.50
N ASP A 265 -24.82 -17.52 3.79
CA ASP A 265 -23.75 -17.65 4.76
C ASP A 265 -22.91 -18.89 4.47
N PHE A 266 -21.60 -18.74 4.59
CA PHE A 266 -20.70 -19.87 4.55
C PHE A 266 -20.86 -20.75 5.80
N SER A 267 -20.69 -22.06 5.64
CA SER A 267 -20.68 -22.99 6.76
C SER A 267 -19.55 -22.67 7.74
N ALA A 268 -19.72 -23.06 9.00
CA ALA A 268 -18.67 -22.88 10.02
C ALA A 268 -17.34 -23.53 9.62
N ALA A 269 -17.38 -24.67 8.90
CA ALA A 269 -16.19 -25.34 8.38
C ALA A 269 -15.46 -24.48 7.34
N ARG A 270 -16.17 -23.85 6.37
CA ARG A 270 -15.57 -22.94 5.40
C ARG A 270 -14.97 -21.70 6.06
N ILE A 271 -15.71 -21.06 6.97
CA ILE A 271 -15.21 -19.92 7.76
C ILE A 271 -13.96 -20.30 8.55
N GLY A 272 -13.93 -21.51 9.12
CA GLY A 272 -12.75 -22.07 9.80
C GLY A 272 -11.54 -22.19 8.87
N ALA A 273 -11.71 -22.85 7.72
CA ALA A 273 -10.64 -23.02 6.72
C ALA A 273 -10.10 -21.69 6.18
N LEU A 274 -10.97 -20.71 5.95
CA LEU A 274 -10.57 -19.36 5.54
C LEU A 274 -9.76 -18.64 6.62
N ARG A 275 -10.18 -18.74 7.89
CA ARG A 275 -9.45 -18.19 9.04
C ARG A 275 -8.07 -18.81 9.20
N GLU A 276 -7.96 -20.14 9.10
CA GLU A 276 -6.68 -20.84 9.14
C GLU A 276 -5.73 -20.38 8.04
N THR A 277 -6.25 -20.23 6.82
CA THR A 277 -5.50 -19.70 5.68
C THR A 277 -5.00 -18.28 5.97
N GLY A 278 -5.88 -17.38 6.42
CA GLY A 278 -5.52 -16.00 6.77
C GLY A 278 -4.45 -15.92 7.86
N THR A 279 -4.58 -16.77 8.90
CA THR A 279 -3.60 -16.83 10.00
C THR A 279 -2.24 -17.37 9.54
N ALA A 280 -2.22 -18.46 8.76
CA ALA A 280 -0.97 -19.05 8.26
C ALA A 280 -0.21 -18.07 7.36
N VAL A 281 -0.91 -17.44 6.42
CA VAL A 281 -0.32 -16.44 5.52
C VAL A 281 0.13 -15.19 6.28
N GLY A 282 -0.67 -14.73 7.25
CA GLY A 282 -0.31 -13.58 8.09
C GLY A 282 0.95 -13.82 8.92
N ARG A 283 1.13 -15.03 9.50
CA ARG A 283 2.38 -15.43 10.18
C ARG A 283 3.57 -15.40 9.23
N TRP A 284 3.40 -15.93 8.02
CA TRP A 284 4.45 -15.92 7.00
C TRP A 284 4.79 -14.48 6.55
N LEU A 285 3.81 -13.63 6.34
CA LEU A 285 4.02 -12.21 6.00
C LEU A 285 4.74 -11.46 7.13
N SER A 286 4.41 -11.75 8.39
CA SER A 286 5.09 -11.20 9.55
C SER A 286 6.57 -11.62 9.57
N TRP A 287 6.86 -12.90 9.29
CA TRP A 287 8.23 -13.41 9.13
C TRP A 287 8.93 -12.69 7.96
N TYR A 288 8.31 -12.61 6.79
CA TYR A 288 8.85 -11.96 5.59
C TYR A 288 9.25 -10.49 5.87
N ARG A 289 8.41 -9.75 6.58
CA ARG A 289 8.69 -8.36 6.97
C ARG A 289 9.88 -8.26 7.94
N ARG A 290 10.02 -9.19 8.87
CA ARG A 290 11.09 -9.19 9.89
C ARG A 290 12.41 -9.82 9.42
N THR A 291 12.40 -10.51 8.31
CA THR A 291 13.60 -11.15 7.74
C THR A 291 13.95 -10.55 6.39
N THR A 292 13.26 -10.93 5.32
CA THR A 292 13.59 -10.54 3.95
C THR A 292 13.59 -9.03 3.75
N VAL A 293 12.60 -8.31 4.31
CA VAL A 293 12.52 -6.85 4.18
C VAL A 293 13.63 -6.17 4.99
N LEU A 294 13.92 -6.64 6.21
CA LEU A 294 15.01 -6.09 7.01
C LEU A 294 16.40 -6.44 6.42
N ASP A 295 16.56 -7.60 5.78
CA ASP A 295 17.77 -7.91 5.02
C ASP A 295 17.97 -6.95 3.84
N ALA A 296 16.87 -6.52 3.20
CA ALA A 296 16.92 -5.54 2.13
C ALA A 296 17.29 -4.13 2.65
N LEU A 297 16.78 -3.74 3.81
CA LEU A 297 17.19 -2.49 4.46
C LEU A 297 18.68 -2.52 4.87
N GLU A 298 19.16 -3.63 5.39
CA GLU A 298 20.57 -3.83 5.74
C GLU A 298 21.49 -3.71 4.52
N ASP A 299 21.09 -4.29 3.39
CA ASP A 299 21.82 -4.16 2.14
C ASP A 299 21.82 -2.74 1.60
N LEU A 300 20.67 -2.09 1.63
CA LEU A 300 20.50 -0.70 1.24
C LEU A 300 21.40 0.22 2.09
N HIS A 301 21.44 -0.01 3.40
CA HIS A 301 22.30 0.74 4.34
C HIS A 301 23.78 0.64 3.96
N ARG A 302 24.31 -0.57 3.77
CA ARG A 302 25.71 -0.78 3.38
C ARG A 302 26.07 -0.07 2.08
N ARG A 303 25.20 -0.10 1.09
CA ARG A 303 25.38 0.56 -0.21
C ARG A 303 25.33 2.08 -0.10
N ALA A 304 24.34 2.59 0.67
CA ALA A 304 24.18 4.03 0.85
C ALA A 304 25.35 4.64 1.63
N SER A 305 25.84 3.94 2.66
CA SER A 305 27.04 4.36 3.42
C SER A 305 28.30 4.36 2.56
N GLY A 306 28.45 3.34 1.67
CA GLY A 306 29.57 3.31 0.72
C GLY A 306 29.50 4.44 -0.31
N ALA A 307 28.31 4.77 -0.83
CA ALA A 307 28.12 5.86 -1.77
C ALA A 307 28.40 7.23 -1.13
N ALA A 308 27.97 7.43 0.13
CA ALA A 308 28.26 8.64 0.91
C ALA A 308 29.78 8.83 1.15
N SER A 309 30.49 7.75 1.48
CA SER A 309 31.93 7.77 1.68
C SER A 309 32.73 8.05 0.40
N ALA A 310 32.26 7.55 -0.74
CA ALA A 310 32.89 7.78 -2.05
C ALA A 310 32.71 9.23 -2.56
N ALA A 311 31.64 9.91 -2.14
CA ALA A 311 31.37 11.30 -2.50
C ALA A 311 32.27 12.34 -1.78
N GLY A 312 32.99 11.96 -0.72
CA GLY A 312 33.91 12.80 0.05
C GLY A 312 33.23 13.95 0.82
N PRO A 313 33.88 14.57 1.81
CA PRO A 313 33.28 15.68 2.59
C PRO A 313 33.34 17.02 1.86
N GLY A 314 33.04 17.10 0.54
CA GLY A 314 33.28 18.29 -0.27
C GLY A 314 32.29 18.66 -1.37
N ALA A 315 31.22 17.92 -1.60
CA ALA A 315 30.23 18.33 -2.58
C ALA A 315 29.13 19.20 -1.94
N ALA A 316 29.43 20.49 -1.72
CA ALA A 316 28.39 21.49 -1.50
C ALA A 316 27.45 21.54 -2.75
N PRO A 317 26.14 21.70 -2.60
CA PRO A 317 25.24 21.89 -3.74
C PRO A 317 25.70 23.14 -4.51
N GLY A 318 26.04 22.92 -5.80
CA GLY A 318 26.40 24.01 -6.70
C GLY A 318 25.24 25.01 -6.78
N PRO A 319 25.52 26.34 -6.91
CA PRO A 319 24.48 27.35 -7.00
C PRO A 319 23.58 27.08 -8.22
N ALA A 320 22.28 27.18 -7.99
CA ALA A 320 21.28 27.15 -9.05
C ALA A 320 21.68 28.15 -10.15
N ALA A 321 21.75 27.67 -11.39
CA ALA A 321 22.03 28.54 -12.54
C ALA A 321 20.87 29.55 -12.66
N GLU A 322 21.11 30.79 -12.26
CA GLU A 322 20.25 31.90 -12.56
C GLU A 322 20.27 32.12 -14.09
N ASP A 323 19.10 31.98 -14.68
CA ASP A 323 18.79 32.26 -16.07
C ASP A 323 18.97 33.78 -16.32
N ALA A 324 20.17 34.16 -16.78
CA ALA A 324 20.47 35.53 -17.20
C ALA A 324 19.89 35.77 -18.60
N GLY A 325 18.64 36.16 -18.64
CA GLY A 325 17.97 36.70 -19.82
C GLY A 325 18.66 37.97 -20.33
N ARG A 326 19.59 37.84 -21.26
CA ARG A 326 20.15 38.97 -22.01
C ARG A 326 19.09 39.49 -22.98
N ARG A 327 18.48 40.60 -22.62
CA ARG A 327 17.78 41.48 -23.55
C ARG A 327 18.81 42.06 -24.52
N ARG A 328 18.72 41.75 -25.81
CA ARG A 328 19.38 42.50 -26.91
C ARG A 328 18.55 43.75 -27.14
N THR A 329 19.13 44.91 -26.84
CA THR A 329 18.64 46.20 -27.32
C THR A 329 19.26 46.47 -28.67
N ASP A 330 18.44 46.53 -29.71
CA ASP A 330 18.78 47.09 -31.02
C ASP A 330 19.08 48.58 -30.87
N GLY A 331 20.32 48.97 -31.16
CA GLY A 331 20.74 50.33 -31.34
C GLY A 331 21.05 50.60 -32.81
N ARG A 332 20.08 51.17 -33.50
CA ARG A 332 20.22 51.71 -34.85
C ARG A 332 20.87 53.07 -34.75
N THR A 333 22.04 53.28 -35.37
CA THR A 333 22.59 54.63 -35.65
C THR A 333 22.88 54.76 -37.13
N GLU A 334 22.17 55.68 -37.74
CA GLU A 334 22.44 56.25 -39.06
C GLU A 334 23.80 56.99 -39.08
N GLY A 335 24.59 56.71 -40.04
CA GLY A 335 25.83 57.47 -40.38
C GLY A 335 25.74 58.06 -41.74
N VAL A 336 25.82 59.39 -41.76
CA VAL A 336 25.87 60.32 -42.93
C VAL A 336 27.24 60.24 -43.56
N ARG A 337 27.26 60.31 -44.90
CA ARG A 337 28.45 60.53 -45.77
C ARG A 337 28.92 61.99 -45.75
N PRO A 338 30.08 62.27 -46.23
CA PRO A 338 30.36 62.41 -47.68
C PRO A 338 31.33 61.41 -48.27
#